data_a3828b325050fce2e11f55f805c54df1
#
_entry.id   a3828b325050fce2e11f55f805c54df1
#
_cell.length_a   1.000
_cell.length_b   1.000
_cell.length_c   1.000
_cell.angle_alpha   90.00
_cell.angle_beta   90.00
_cell.angle_gamma   90.00
#
_symmetry.space_group_name_H-M   'P 1'
#
loop_
_entity.id
_entity.type
_entity.pdbx_description
1 polymer ?
#
loop_
_entity_poly.entity_id
_entity_poly.type
_entity_poly.pdbx_seq_one_letter_code
_entity_poly.pdbx_strand_id
1 'polypeptide(L)'
;MQEEIERALGHLMGKPTEVIGAGRTDTGVHAREMWAHFDSENPLDTSQLMYRLNAYLHPSIGIDEIRAVAQDAHARFSATSRSYEYHIHSAKDAFSEPLSWYIRRSLDTDLLDQAAAVMLEFTEFSSFARSNDSAKHHFCTLMRSEWVHSASKSVYHVQANRFLRNMVRAMVGTMVEVAEGRYGLDELREVIRSGQRSRAGESAPPQGLFLTRVAYPEEVFHV
;
A
#
# COMPACT_ATOMS: atom_id res chain seq x y z
N MET A 1 -3.92 13.82 -4.46
CA MET A 1 -3.80 13.89 -2.97
C MET A 1 -2.63 14.76 -2.55
N GLN A 2 -1.34 14.45 -2.87
CA GLN A 2 -0.20 15.28 -2.50
C GLN A 2 -0.39 16.75 -2.90
N GLU A 3 -0.68 17.04 -4.15
CA GLU A 3 -0.97 18.36 -4.69
C GLU A 3 -2.09 19.10 -3.93
N GLU A 4 -3.15 18.39 -3.51
CA GLU A 4 -4.23 18.99 -2.72
C GLU A 4 -3.77 19.41 -1.33
N ILE A 5 -2.91 18.60 -0.69
CA ILE A 5 -2.34 18.90 0.62
C ILE A 5 -1.36 20.08 0.50
N GLU A 6 -0.49 20.08 -0.52
CA GLU A 6 0.45 21.17 -0.81
C GLU A 6 -0.30 22.51 -1.08
N ARG A 7 -1.40 22.46 -1.84
CA ARG A 7 -2.26 23.62 -2.09
C ARG A 7 -2.90 24.15 -0.81
N ALA A 8 -3.41 23.24 0.03
CA ALA A 8 -4.02 23.61 1.31
C ALA A 8 -2.99 24.21 2.28
N LEU A 9 -1.83 23.56 2.44
CA LEU A 9 -0.74 24.08 3.26
C LEU A 9 -0.24 25.43 2.75
N GLY A 10 0.00 25.55 1.46
CA GLY A 10 0.45 26.81 0.84
C GLY A 10 -0.52 27.97 1.10
N HIS A 11 -1.84 27.71 1.00
CA HIS A 11 -2.86 28.70 1.34
C HIS A 11 -2.85 29.07 2.84
N LEU A 12 -2.77 28.08 3.73
CA LEU A 12 -2.83 28.30 5.18
C LEU A 12 -1.56 28.91 5.77
N MET A 13 -0.39 28.59 5.20
CA MET A 13 0.92 29.09 5.63
C MET A 13 1.37 30.35 4.90
N GLY A 14 0.65 30.77 3.84
CA GLY A 14 0.97 31.96 3.05
C GLY A 14 2.21 31.83 2.16
N LYS A 15 2.75 30.61 1.97
CA LYS A 15 3.90 30.30 1.10
C LYS A 15 3.78 28.91 0.51
N PRO A 16 4.34 28.65 -0.70
CA PRO A 16 4.42 27.31 -1.25
C PRO A 16 5.09 26.36 -0.26
N THR A 17 4.46 25.22 -0.02
CA THR A 17 4.96 24.21 0.94
C THR A 17 4.97 22.85 0.27
N GLU A 18 6.16 22.32 0.06
CA GLU A 18 6.36 20.98 -0.49
C GLU A 18 6.03 19.91 0.56
N VAL A 19 5.40 18.83 0.13
CA VAL A 19 5.04 17.68 0.99
C VAL A 19 5.63 16.41 0.42
N ILE A 20 6.36 15.67 1.26
CA ILE A 20 6.97 14.40 0.87
C ILE A 20 6.28 13.26 1.60
N GLY A 21 5.55 12.43 0.85
CA GLY A 21 4.85 11.27 1.40
C GLY A 21 5.76 10.05 1.64
N ALA A 22 5.31 9.15 2.52
CA ALA A 22 5.96 7.87 2.83
C ALA A 22 6.07 6.92 1.63
N GLY A 23 5.28 7.16 0.61
CA GLY A 23 5.28 6.42 -0.65
C GLY A 23 4.25 6.98 -1.62
N ARG A 24 4.25 6.43 -2.83
CA ARG A 24 3.22 6.71 -3.84
C ARG A 24 2.32 5.49 -3.97
N THR A 25 1.02 5.70 -4.01
CA THR A 25 0.02 4.68 -4.33
C THR A 25 -0.50 4.90 -5.75
N ASP A 26 -0.94 3.83 -6.40
CA ASP A 26 -1.59 3.95 -7.71
C ASP A 26 -2.95 4.64 -7.57
N THR A 27 -3.45 5.24 -8.64
CA THR A 27 -4.80 5.81 -8.68
C THR A 27 -5.84 4.75 -8.33
N GLY A 28 -6.77 5.08 -7.43
CA GLY A 28 -7.82 4.18 -6.95
C GLY A 28 -7.41 3.31 -5.74
N VAL A 29 -6.15 3.38 -5.30
CA VAL A 29 -5.69 2.75 -4.05
C VAL A 29 -6.03 3.65 -2.86
N HIS A 30 -6.48 3.05 -1.78
CA HIS A 30 -6.84 3.73 -0.54
C HIS A 30 -5.68 3.74 0.47
N ALA A 31 -5.71 4.67 1.41
CA ALA A 31 -4.83 4.67 2.57
C ALA A 31 -5.68 4.95 3.83
N ARG A 32 -5.59 4.05 4.82
CA ARG A 32 -6.13 4.29 6.17
C ARG A 32 -5.13 5.08 7.00
N GLU A 33 -3.83 4.89 6.71
CA GLU A 33 -2.74 5.62 7.31
C GLU A 33 -1.71 5.96 6.22
N MET A 34 -1.35 7.24 6.10
CA MET A 34 -0.29 7.72 5.22
C MET A 34 0.45 8.86 5.91
N TRP A 35 1.74 8.68 6.10
CA TRP A 35 2.60 9.73 6.64
C TRP A 35 3.18 10.59 5.53
N ALA A 36 3.31 11.88 5.83
CA ALA A 36 4.02 12.83 5.00
C ALA A 36 4.73 13.85 5.90
N HIS A 37 5.83 14.43 5.43
CA HIS A 37 6.47 15.53 6.13
C HIS A 37 6.55 16.76 5.25
N PHE A 38 6.64 17.90 5.90
CA PHE A 38 6.96 19.20 5.32
C PHE A 38 7.83 19.98 6.29
N ASP A 39 8.56 20.97 5.78
CA ASP A 39 9.41 21.83 6.59
C ASP A 39 8.68 23.11 6.99
N SER A 40 8.92 23.55 8.24
CA SER A 40 8.46 24.84 8.75
C SER A 40 9.60 25.61 9.41
N GLU A 41 9.76 26.87 9.05
CA GLU A 41 10.77 27.76 9.65
C GLU A 41 10.43 28.18 11.07
N ASN A 42 9.15 28.17 11.42
CA ASN A 42 8.64 28.58 12.71
C ASN A 42 7.89 27.45 13.40
N PRO A 43 7.88 27.42 14.74
CA PRO A 43 6.99 26.53 15.47
C PRO A 43 5.53 26.70 15.04
N LEU A 44 4.79 25.62 14.90
CA LEU A 44 3.41 25.60 14.48
C LEU A 44 2.48 25.22 15.64
N ASP A 45 1.32 25.87 15.72
CA ASP A 45 0.20 25.29 16.43
C ASP A 45 -0.38 24.14 15.59
N THR A 46 0.07 22.93 15.88
CA THR A 46 -0.29 21.73 15.11
C THR A 46 -1.76 21.39 15.20
N SER A 47 -2.39 21.67 16.35
CA SER A 47 -3.82 21.44 16.56
C SER A 47 -4.68 22.40 15.72
N GLN A 48 -4.33 23.67 15.71
CA GLN A 48 -5.01 24.66 14.87
C GLN A 48 -4.79 24.40 13.39
N LEU A 49 -3.57 24.02 12.99
CA LEU A 49 -3.26 23.71 11.58
C LEU A 49 -4.05 22.48 11.11
N MET A 50 -4.10 21.42 11.90
CA MET A 50 -4.88 20.23 11.63
C MET A 50 -6.37 20.55 11.44
N TYR A 51 -6.96 21.33 12.35
CA TYR A 51 -8.35 21.76 12.23
C TYR A 51 -8.61 22.52 10.92
N ARG A 52 -7.75 23.48 10.59
CA ARG A 52 -7.88 24.28 9.37
C ARG A 52 -7.68 23.46 8.09
N LEU A 53 -6.75 22.51 8.08
CA LEU A 53 -6.54 21.58 6.96
C LEU A 53 -7.79 20.73 6.74
N ASN A 54 -8.35 20.13 7.80
CA ASN A 54 -9.57 19.32 7.68
C ASN A 54 -10.79 20.13 7.24
N ALA A 55 -10.86 21.41 7.59
CA ALA A 55 -11.93 22.30 7.12
C ALA A 55 -11.76 22.71 5.63
N TYR A 56 -10.53 22.71 5.12
CA TYR A 56 -10.21 23.15 3.76
C TYR A 56 -10.18 22.00 2.74
N LEU A 57 -9.69 20.81 3.15
CA LEU A 57 -9.51 19.66 2.28
C LEU A 57 -10.84 19.02 1.88
N HIS A 58 -10.82 18.34 0.71
CA HIS A 58 -11.96 17.54 0.29
C HIS A 58 -12.26 16.42 1.31
N PRO A 59 -13.53 16.06 1.56
CA PRO A 59 -13.91 15.05 2.57
C PRO A 59 -13.26 13.67 2.41
N SER A 60 -12.68 13.36 1.25
CA SER A 60 -11.92 12.13 1.02
C SER A 60 -10.48 12.17 1.58
N ILE A 61 -10.04 13.29 2.15
CA ILE A 61 -8.70 13.48 2.73
C ILE A 61 -8.89 13.98 4.16
N GLY A 62 -8.58 13.12 5.14
CA GLY A 62 -8.55 13.47 6.55
C GLY A 62 -7.11 13.59 7.05
N ILE A 63 -6.85 14.57 7.91
CA ILE A 63 -5.60 14.73 8.65
C ILE A 63 -5.87 14.33 10.10
N ASP A 64 -5.30 13.24 10.53
CA ASP A 64 -5.53 12.69 11.87
C ASP A 64 -4.56 13.26 12.91
N GLU A 65 -3.34 13.58 12.49
CA GLU A 65 -2.29 14.07 13.38
C GLU A 65 -1.30 14.96 12.64
N ILE A 66 -0.78 15.98 13.32
CA ILE A 66 0.40 16.75 12.93
C ILE A 66 1.30 16.86 14.16
N ARG A 67 2.54 16.43 14.05
CA ARG A 67 3.52 16.51 15.13
C ARG A 67 4.92 16.86 14.64
N ALA A 68 5.71 17.41 15.53
CA ALA A 68 7.13 17.64 15.28
C ALA A 68 7.87 16.29 15.20
N VAL A 69 8.90 16.25 14.39
CA VAL A 69 9.77 15.09 14.18
C VAL A 69 11.24 15.54 14.17
N ALA A 70 12.16 14.60 14.34
CA ALA A 70 13.60 14.87 14.26
C ALA A 70 13.96 15.56 12.93
N GLN A 71 14.95 16.45 12.96
CA GLN A 71 15.30 17.29 11.81
C GLN A 71 15.74 16.50 10.57
N ASP A 72 16.30 15.32 10.76
CA ASP A 72 16.72 14.40 9.70
C ASP A 72 15.65 13.36 9.33
N ALA A 73 14.46 13.45 9.94
CA ALA A 73 13.36 12.55 9.66
C ALA A 73 12.87 12.70 8.23
N HIS A 74 12.64 11.56 7.56
CA HIS A 74 12.15 11.54 6.19
C HIS A 74 11.02 10.54 6.05
N ALA A 75 9.80 10.98 5.72
CA ALA A 75 8.61 10.13 5.68
C ALA A 75 8.81 8.83 4.88
N ARG A 76 9.56 8.86 3.78
CA ARG A 76 9.81 7.68 2.95
C ARG A 76 10.98 6.82 3.44
N PHE A 77 12.10 7.44 3.82
CA PHE A 77 13.35 6.72 4.06
C PHE A 77 13.54 6.29 5.51
N SER A 78 12.95 7.01 6.47
CA SER A 78 12.96 6.62 7.89
C SER A 78 11.95 5.50 8.20
N ALA A 79 11.01 5.21 7.29
CA ALA A 79 10.02 4.16 7.51
C ALA A 79 10.64 2.75 7.42
N THR A 80 10.39 1.95 8.45
CA THR A 80 10.92 0.57 8.61
C THR A 80 10.07 -0.49 7.93
N SER A 81 8.75 -0.30 7.90
CA SER A 81 7.86 -1.21 7.17
C SER A 81 6.58 -0.51 6.69
N ARG A 82 5.88 -1.17 5.78
CA ARG A 82 4.54 -0.82 5.28
C ARG A 82 3.67 -2.05 5.33
N SER A 83 2.39 -1.86 5.69
CA SER A 83 1.39 -2.92 5.69
C SER A 83 0.25 -2.56 4.75
N TYR A 84 -0.22 -3.54 4.02
CA TYR A 84 -1.36 -3.41 3.12
C TYR A 84 -2.39 -4.49 3.41
N GLU A 85 -3.64 -4.16 3.13
CA GLU A 85 -4.73 -5.10 2.99
C GLU A 85 -5.25 -5.08 1.56
N TYR A 86 -5.58 -6.24 1.02
CA TYR A 86 -6.31 -6.34 -0.23
C TYR A 86 -7.61 -7.10 -0.03
N HIS A 87 -8.73 -6.46 -0.36
CA HIS A 87 -10.07 -6.98 -0.10
C HIS A 87 -10.68 -7.59 -1.37
N ILE A 88 -11.19 -8.82 -1.24
CA ILE A 88 -11.98 -9.53 -2.24
C ILE A 88 -13.33 -9.89 -1.64
N HIS A 89 -14.41 -9.85 -2.44
CA HIS A 89 -15.72 -10.38 -2.06
C HIS A 89 -16.31 -11.23 -3.18
N SER A 90 -17.08 -12.27 -2.80
CA SER A 90 -17.68 -13.24 -3.72
C SER A 90 -19.21 -13.13 -3.84
N ALA A 91 -19.86 -12.48 -2.88
CA ALA A 91 -21.29 -12.18 -2.93
C ALA A 91 -21.51 -10.74 -3.39
N LYS A 92 -22.55 -10.49 -4.21
CA LYS A 92 -22.88 -9.14 -4.66
C LYS A 92 -23.24 -8.27 -3.46
N ASP A 93 -22.47 -7.21 -3.24
CA ASP A 93 -22.61 -6.28 -2.14
C ASP A 93 -22.27 -4.85 -2.61
N ALA A 94 -23.31 -4.00 -2.73
CA ALA A 94 -23.17 -2.64 -3.23
C ALA A 94 -22.30 -1.75 -2.31
N PHE A 95 -22.18 -2.05 -1.03
CA PHE A 95 -21.34 -1.31 -0.09
C PHE A 95 -19.87 -1.71 -0.15
N SER A 96 -19.59 -2.97 -0.49
CA SER A 96 -18.22 -3.47 -0.65
C SER A 96 -17.66 -3.20 -2.04
N GLU A 97 -18.51 -3.02 -3.05
CA GLU A 97 -18.12 -2.91 -4.46
C GLU A 97 -17.07 -1.81 -4.71
N PRO A 98 -17.20 -0.58 -4.20
CA PRO A 98 -16.19 0.46 -4.44
C PRO A 98 -14.89 0.29 -3.63
N LEU A 99 -14.84 -0.68 -2.69
CA LEU A 99 -13.75 -0.86 -1.73
C LEU A 99 -13.15 -2.26 -1.74
N SER A 100 -13.50 -3.09 -2.73
CA SER A 100 -12.99 -4.45 -2.85
C SER A 100 -13.14 -4.98 -4.27
N TRP A 101 -12.47 -6.08 -4.57
CA TRP A 101 -12.57 -6.75 -5.87
C TRP A 101 -13.69 -7.79 -5.82
N TYR A 102 -14.74 -7.59 -6.61
CA TYR A 102 -15.80 -8.58 -6.76
C TYR A 102 -15.34 -9.71 -7.68
N ILE A 103 -15.25 -10.93 -7.15
CA ILE A 103 -14.94 -12.15 -7.90
C ILE A 103 -16.11 -13.10 -7.75
N ARG A 104 -16.91 -13.24 -8.81
CA ARG A 104 -18.10 -14.10 -8.82
C ARG A 104 -17.75 -15.60 -8.74
N ARG A 105 -16.58 -15.97 -9.23
CA ARG A 105 -16.12 -17.36 -9.24
C ARG A 105 -15.71 -17.79 -7.83
N SER A 106 -15.90 -19.07 -7.52
CA SER A 106 -15.33 -19.64 -6.31
C SER A 106 -13.80 -19.68 -6.45
N LEU A 107 -13.11 -19.17 -5.46
CA LEU A 107 -11.67 -19.32 -5.32
C LEU A 107 -11.37 -20.43 -4.32
N ASP A 108 -10.39 -21.25 -4.62
CA ASP A 108 -9.86 -22.23 -3.67
C ASP A 108 -9.05 -21.47 -2.60
N THR A 109 -9.60 -21.38 -1.39
CA THR A 109 -9.00 -20.65 -0.27
C THR A 109 -7.72 -21.31 0.23
N ASP A 110 -7.63 -22.63 0.18
CA ASP A 110 -6.44 -23.37 0.58
C ASP A 110 -5.27 -23.08 -0.37
N LEU A 111 -5.56 -22.96 -1.68
CA LEU A 111 -4.56 -22.54 -2.66
C LEU A 111 -4.16 -21.06 -2.50
N LEU A 112 -5.07 -20.18 -2.11
CA LEU A 112 -4.71 -18.79 -1.78
C LEU A 112 -3.74 -18.74 -0.60
N ASP A 113 -4.01 -19.49 0.48
CA ASP A 113 -3.15 -19.55 1.67
C ASP A 113 -1.77 -20.13 1.34
N GLN A 114 -1.72 -21.21 0.57
CA GLN A 114 -0.47 -21.81 0.13
C GLN A 114 0.32 -20.86 -0.79
N ALA A 115 -0.35 -20.16 -1.71
CA ALA A 115 0.29 -19.19 -2.57
C ALA A 115 0.85 -17.99 -1.78
N ALA A 116 0.14 -17.54 -0.74
CA ALA A 116 0.62 -16.49 0.16
C ALA A 116 1.86 -16.95 0.96
N ALA A 117 1.89 -18.21 1.41
CA ALA A 117 3.06 -18.78 2.07
C ALA A 117 4.28 -18.86 1.14
N VAL A 118 4.09 -19.22 -0.13
CA VAL A 118 5.16 -19.23 -1.16
C VAL A 118 5.81 -17.86 -1.30
N MET A 119 5.06 -16.75 -1.17
CA MET A 119 5.65 -15.40 -1.26
C MET A 119 6.72 -15.16 -0.21
N LEU A 120 6.62 -15.77 0.98
CA LEU A 120 7.60 -15.63 2.08
C LEU A 120 8.92 -16.38 1.81
N GLU A 121 8.96 -17.29 0.84
CA GLU A 121 10.18 -18.01 0.45
C GLU A 121 11.17 -17.12 -0.33
N PHE A 122 10.77 -15.91 -0.76
CA PHE A 122 11.52 -15.06 -1.66
C PHE A 122 11.84 -13.69 -1.09
N THR A 123 12.90 -13.09 -1.62
CA THR A 123 13.29 -11.71 -1.32
C THR A 123 13.43 -10.86 -2.58
N GLU A 124 13.43 -11.48 -3.76
CA GLU A 124 13.54 -10.81 -5.06
C GLU A 124 12.19 -10.85 -5.77
N PHE A 125 11.63 -9.69 -6.14
CA PHE A 125 10.25 -9.54 -6.61
C PHE A 125 10.14 -8.79 -7.95
N SER A 126 11.13 -8.91 -8.83
CA SER A 126 11.09 -8.30 -10.18
C SER A 126 9.84 -8.69 -10.98
N SER A 127 9.39 -9.94 -10.84
CA SER A 127 8.18 -10.43 -11.52
C SER A 127 6.90 -9.66 -11.14
N PHE A 128 6.89 -8.95 -10.02
CA PHE A 128 5.76 -8.16 -9.55
C PHE A 128 5.98 -6.65 -9.66
N ALA A 129 7.16 -6.22 -10.11
CA ALA A 129 7.42 -4.82 -10.36
C ALA A 129 6.69 -4.33 -11.62
N ARG A 130 6.30 -3.05 -11.64
CA ARG A 130 5.79 -2.45 -12.87
C ARG A 130 6.86 -2.49 -13.96
N SER A 131 6.44 -2.79 -15.19
CA SER A 131 7.34 -2.68 -16.36
C SER A 131 7.94 -1.26 -16.42
N ASN A 132 9.26 -1.16 -16.65
CA ASN A 132 10.03 0.08 -16.63
C ASN A 132 10.06 0.77 -15.24
N ASP A 133 10.05 0.00 -14.15
CA ASP A 133 10.30 0.55 -12.82
C ASP A 133 11.72 1.12 -12.73
N SER A 134 11.85 2.30 -12.12
CA SER A 134 13.13 3.00 -11.91
C SER A 134 13.84 2.59 -10.61
N ALA A 135 13.37 1.56 -9.93
CA ALA A 135 13.98 1.07 -8.70
C ALA A 135 15.40 0.54 -8.96
N LYS A 136 16.36 0.92 -8.11
CA LYS A 136 17.76 0.46 -8.20
C LYS A 136 17.91 -1.05 -8.00
N HIS A 137 17.00 -1.66 -7.26
CA HIS A 137 16.93 -3.10 -7.01
C HIS A 137 15.49 -3.51 -6.66
N HIS A 138 15.18 -4.79 -6.84
CA HIS A 138 13.85 -5.34 -6.61
C HIS A 138 13.78 -6.22 -5.35
N PHE A 139 14.73 -6.08 -4.43
CA PHE A 139 14.73 -6.80 -3.16
C PHE A 139 13.77 -6.16 -2.17
N CYS A 140 12.91 -7.01 -1.59
CA CYS A 140 11.96 -6.68 -0.54
C CYS A 140 11.96 -7.83 0.48
N THR A 141 11.88 -7.52 1.76
CA THR A 141 11.74 -8.52 2.81
C THR A 141 10.31 -8.52 3.30
N LEU A 142 9.55 -9.57 2.96
CA LEU A 142 8.20 -9.77 3.48
C LEU A 142 8.28 -10.23 4.94
N MET A 143 7.49 -9.61 5.80
CA MET A 143 7.36 -9.93 7.23
C MET A 143 6.03 -10.65 7.51
N ARG A 144 5.03 -10.41 6.64
CA ARG A 144 3.70 -11.02 6.70
C ARG A 144 3.18 -11.21 5.28
N SER A 145 2.56 -12.36 5.03
CA SER A 145 1.86 -12.66 3.77
C SER A 145 0.85 -13.75 4.07
N GLU A 146 -0.41 -13.37 4.28
CA GLU A 146 -1.46 -14.31 4.68
C GLU A 146 -2.84 -13.82 4.26
N TRP A 147 -3.76 -14.76 4.04
CA TRP A 147 -5.17 -14.47 3.82
C TRP A 147 -5.98 -14.71 5.09
N VAL A 148 -7.03 -13.95 5.25
CA VAL A 148 -8.07 -14.15 6.27
C VAL A 148 -9.40 -14.28 5.54
N HIS A 149 -10.07 -15.41 5.72
CA HIS A 149 -11.29 -15.75 5.02
C HIS A 149 -12.52 -15.65 5.91
N SER A 150 -13.64 -15.25 5.31
CA SER A 150 -14.98 -15.34 5.88
C SER A 150 -15.95 -15.86 4.82
N ALA A 151 -17.23 -16.03 5.14
CA ALA A 151 -18.19 -16.66 4.24
C ALA A 151 -18.24 -16.05 2.82
N SER A 152 -18.05 -14.76 2.68
CA SER A 152 -18.13 -14.07 1.38
C SER A 152 -17.00 -13.07 1.12
N LYS A 153 -16.02 -12.99 2.02
CA LYS A 153 -14.91 -12.03 1.91
C LYS A 153 -13.59 -12.72 2.22
N SER A 154 -12.56 -12.35 1.49
CA SER A 154 -11.17 -12.72 1.73
C SER A 154 -10.31 -11.46 1.77
N VAL A 155 -9.48 -11.34 2.78
CA VAL A 155 -8.58 -10.20 2.95
C VAL A 155 -7.15 -10.70 2.98
N TYR A 156 -6.34 -10.22 2.05
CA TYR A 156 -4.90 -10.48 2.04
C TYR A 156 -4.18 -9.44 2.89
N HIS A 157 -3.41 -9.88 3.87
CA HIS A 157 -2.57 -9.04 4.71
C HIS A 157 -1.12 -9.23 4.31
N VAL A 158 -0.44 -8.15 3.99
CA VAL A 158 0.97 -8.19 3.61
C VAL A 158 1.74 -7.05 4.27
N GLN A 159 2.92 -7.37 4.80
CA GLN A 159 3.86 -6.41 5.38
C GLN A 159 5.26 -6.66 4.84
N ALA A 160 5.96 -5.58 4.51
CA ALA A 160 7.35 -5.63 4.07
C ALA A 160 8.13 -4.37 4.49
N ASN A 161 9.46 -4.46 4.47
CA ASN A 161 10.32 -3.29 4.64
C ASN A 161 10.08 -2.24 3.54
N ARG A 162 9.74 -2.69 2.32
CA ARG A 162 9.36 -1.85 1.19
C ARG A 162 8.54 -2.65 0.19
N PHE A 163 7.84 -1.94 -0.69
CA PHE A 163 7.18 -2.52 -1.85
C PHE A 163 7.62 -1.81 -3.14
N LEU A 164 7.67 -2.56 -4.22
CA LEU A 164 7.84 -2.03 -5.57
C LEU A 164 6.51 -1.46 -6.07
N ARG A 165 6.58 -0.59 -7.05
CA ARG A 165 5.37 -0.04 -7.68
C ARG A 165 4.53 -1.17 -8.27
N ASN A 166 3.23 -1.18 -7.96
CA ASN A 166 2.25 -2.19 -8.38
C ASN A 166 2.44 -3.60 -7.77
N MET A 167 3.46 -3.82 -6.93
CA MET A 167 3.85 -5.15 -6.44
C MET A 167 2.69 -5.90 -5.77
N VAL A 168 2.05 -5.32 -4.76
CA VAL A 168 0.98 -6.00 -4.02
C VAL A 168 -0.19 -6.41 -4.94
N ARG A 169 -0.58 -5.55 -5.86
CA ARG A 169 -1.65 -5.84 -6.83
C ARG A 169 -1.27 -6.97 -7.78
N ALA A 170 -0.02 -7.02 -8.24
CA ALA A 170 0.48 -8.10 -9.09
C ALA A 170 0.57 -9.43 -8.31
N MET A 171 1.03 -9.41 -7.04
CA MET A 171 1.02 -10.58 -6.15
C MET A 171 -0.39 -11.14 -5.99
N VAL A 172 -1.36 -10.28 -5.64
CA VAL A 172 -2.76 -10.69 -5.44
C VAL A 172 -3.35 -11.28 -6.72
N GLY A 173 -3.17 -10.61 -7.86
CA GLY A 173 -3.70 -11.12 -9.13
C GLY A 173 -3.11 -12.49 -9.50
N THR A 174 -1.81 -12.68 -9.25
CA THR A 174 -1.12 -13.95 -9.47
C THR A 174 -1.62 -15.06 -8.53
N MET A 175 -1.82 -14.76 -7.24
CA MET A 175 -2.39 -15.72 -6.29
C MET A 175 -3.84 -16.10 -6.64
N VAL A 176 -4.62 -15.15 -7.14
CA VAL A 176 -5.98 -15.43 -7.64
C VAL A 176 -5.94 -16.38 -8.83
N GLU A 177 -5.00 -16.24 -9.76
CA GLU A 177 -4.84 -17.17 -10.89
C GLU A 177 -4.44 -18.58 -10.44
N VAL A 178 -3.62 -18.71 -9.38
CA VAL A 178 -3.35 -20.00 -8.73
C VAL A 178 -4.62 -20.61 -8.14
N ALA A 179 -5.39 -19.81 -7.40
CA ALA A 179 -6.66 -20.26 -6.79
C ALA A 179 -7.75 -20.60 -7.80
N GLU A 180 -7.65 -20.11 -9.04
CA GLU A 180 -8.49 -20.48 -10.18
C GLU A 180 -7.98 -21.74 -10.90
N GLY A 181 -6.85 -22.30 -10.46
CA GLY A 181 -6.26 -23.50 -11.08
C GLY A 181 -5.61 -23.25 -12.44
N ARG A 182 -5.27 -22.00 -12.79
CA ARG A 182 -4.59 -21.70 -14.05
C ARG A 182 -3.15 -22.19 -14.07
N TYR A 183 -2.51 -22.24 -12.93
CA TYR A 183 -1.21 -22.87 -12.71
C TYR A 183 -1.00 -23.25 -11.23
N GLY A 184 -0.05 -24.12 -10.97
CA GLY A 184 0.20 -24.67 -9.65
C GLY A 184 1.24 -23.87 -8.85
N LEU A 185 1.48 -24.30 -7.61
CA LEU A 185 2.41 -23.62 -6.69
C LEU A 185 3.87 -23.69 -7.16
N ASP A 186 4.26 -24.77 -7.84
CA ASP A 186 5.62 -24.88 -8.37
C ASP A 186 5.82 -23.92 -9.54
N GLU A 187 4.81 -23.76 -10.37
CA GLU A 187 4.83 -22.77 -11.46
C GLU A 187 4.83 -21.34 -10.90
N LEU A 188 4.13 -21.06 -9.78
CA LEU A 188 4.22 -19.79 -9.07
C LEU A 188 5.66 -19.51 -8.64
N ARG A 189 6.37 -20.48 -8.09
CA ARG A 189 7.79 -20.35 -7.74
C ARG A 189 8.65 -20.04 -8.97
N GLU A 190 8.38 -20.69 -10.09
CA GLU A 190 9.06 -20.43 -11.37
C GLU A 190 8.77 -19.01 -11.89
N VAL A 191 7.53 -18.53 -11.78
CA VAL A 191 7.16 -17.15 -12.12
C VAL A 191 7.99 -16.16 -11.30
N ILE A 192 8.09 -16.36 -9.97
CA ILE A 192 8.85 -15.47 -9.09
C ILE A 192 10.35 -15.50 -9.46
N ARG A 193 10.95 -16.68 -9.60
CA ARG A 193 12.38 -16.85 -9.97
C ARG A 193 12.73 -16.26 -11.31
N SER A 194 11.77 -16.23 -12.24
CA SER A 194 12.02 -15.72 -13.59
C SER A 194 12.35 -14.23 -13.65
N GLY A 195 11.95 -13.45 -12.67
CA GLY A 195 12.07 -11.99 -12.67
C GLY A 195 11.26 -11.29 -13.78
N GLN A 196 10.39 -12.02 -14.50
CA GLN A 196 9.68 -11.51 -15.68
C GLN A 196 8.25 -11.12 -15.34
N ARG A 197 7.92 -9.83 -15.43
CA ARG A 197 6.56 -9.31 -15.16
C ARG A 197 5.50 -9.94 -16.08
N SER A 198 5.86 -10.27 -17.31
CA SER A 198 4.94 -10.88 -18.29
C SER A 198 4.51 -12.30 -17.95
N ARG A 199 5.22 -12.98 -17.06
CA ARG A 199 4.86 -14.32 -16.57
C ARG A 199 3.95 -14.29 -15.35
N ALA A 200 3.94 -13.18 -14.61
CA ALA A 200 3.03 -12.99 -13.48
C ALA A 200 1.63 -12.62 -13.96
N GLY A 201 0.63 -12.94 -13.16
CA GLY A 201 -0.77 -12.63 -13.43
C GLY A 201 -1.06 -11.14 -13.60
N GLU A 202 -2.24 -10.82 -14.09
CA GLU A 202 -2.72 -9.45 -14.20
C GLU A 202 -2.79 -8.79 -12.82
N SER A 203 -2.52 -7.48 -12.79
CA SER A 203 -2.61 -6.74 -11.53
C SER A 203 -4.05 -6.62 -11.06
N ALA A 204 -4.31 -7.03 -9.84
CA ALA A 204 -5.63 -6.88 -9.22
C ALA A 204 -6.12 -5.41 -9.25
N PRO A 205 -7.44 -5.16 -9.32
CA PRO A 205 -8.02 -3.81 -9.35
C PRO A 205 -7.57 -2.95 -8.16
N PRO A 206 -7.33 -1.63 -8.35
CA PRO A 206 -6.77 -0.80 -7.29
C PRO A 206 -7.70 -0.55 -6.10
N GLN A 207 -9.01 -0.52 -6.33
CA GLN A 207 -10.01 -0.20 -5.29
C GLN A 207 -10.04 -1.20 -4.12
N GLY A 208 -9.52 -2.42 -4.31
CA GLY A 208 -9.41 -3.41 -3.23
C GLY A 208 -8.19 -3.21 -2.34
N LEU A 209 -7.23 -2.34 -2.70
CA LEU A 209 -5.96 -2.19 -2.01
C LEU A 209 -5.99 -1.01 -1.03
N PHE A 210 -5.56 -1.27 0.21
CA PHE A 210 -5.46 -0.28 1.29
C PHE A 210 -4.06 -0.30 1.89
N LEU A 211 -3.38 0.84 1.92
CA LEU A 211 -2.25 1.05 2.82
C LEU A 211 -2.81 1.22 4.23
N THR A 212 -2.46 0.32 5.15
CA THR A 212 -3.05 0.30 6.50
C THR A 212 -2.10 0.80 7.57
N ARG A 213 -0.79 0.73 7.34
CA ARG A 213 0.21 1.20 8.29
C ARG A 213 1.53 1.52 7.63
N VAL A 214 2.20 2.57 8.14
CA VAL A 214 3.62 2.87 7.87
C VAL A 214 4.33 2.95 9.22
N ALA A 215 5.25 2.03 9.49
CA ALA A 215 5.97 2.00 10.76
C ALA A 215 7.27 2.81 10.69
N TYR A 216 7.58 3.51 11.77
CA TYR A 216 8.82 4.27 11.98
C TYR A 216 9.45 3.85 13.30
N PRO A 217 10.77 4.00 13.47
CA PRO A 217 11.40 3.88 14.77
C PRO A 217 10.97 5.06 15.67
N GLU A 218 10.94 4.83 16.97
CA GLU A 218 10.45 5.84 17.95
C GLU A 218 11.27 7.13 17.93
N GLU A 219 12.56 7.03 17.65
CA GLU A 219 13.51 8.15 17.61
C GLU A 219 13.10 9.23 16.59
N VAL A 220 12.36 8.87 15.55
CA VAL A 220 11.83 9.84 14.56
C VAL A 220 10.92 10.87 15.22
N PHE A 221 10.26 10.53 16.32
CA PHE A 221 9.26 11.34 17.01
C PHE A 221 9.79 12.00 18.30
N HIS A 222 11.06 11.79 18.62
CA HIS A 222 11.71 12.42 19.76
C HIS A 222 12.31 13.76 19.33
N VAL A 223 11.71 14.87 19.77
CA VAL A 223 12.12 16.26 19.47
C VAL A 223 12.40 16.99 20.76
#